data_297094cd715bc625e3ddafd969b940c8
#
_entry.id   297094cd715bc625e3ddafd969b940c8
#
_cell.length_a   1.000
_cell.length_b   1.000
_cell.length_c   1.000
_cell.angle_alpha   90.00
_cell.angle_beta   90.00
_cell.angle_gamma   90.00
#
_symmetry.space_group_name_H-M   'P 1'
#
loop_
_entity.id
_entity.type
_entity.pdbx_description
1 polymer ?
#
loop_
_entity_poly.entity_id
_entity_poly.type
_entity_poly.pdbx_seq_one_letter_code
_entity_poly.pdbx_strand_id
1 'polypeptide(L)'
;MIVYLAHDLKTPLTSVIGYLNLLVDEPQITPELRARYTGIALEKAERLEELINEFFDITRFNLTTLVLEPERTNLTRMLEQLASEFAPVLAEHGLTIRSTLAQGTEILCDRDKLSRVFDNLLRNAVNYSYPDSEILLTLEKLEQAVKIVVQNHGRTIPPEKLSHIFEQFFRVDVSRASATGGSGLGLAIAREIVELHGGQICAESADETITFMVVLPVQGL
;
A
#
# COMPACT_ATOMS: atom_id res chain seq x y z
N MET A 1 10.09 -1.03 -19.30
CA MET A 1 9.70 -0.34 -18.07
C MET A 1 8.73 0.82 -18.32
N ILE A 2 9.14 1.93 -18.94
CA ILE A 2 8.27 3.10 -19.25
C ILE A 2 7.05 2.72 -20.13
N VAL A 3 7.17 1.73 -21.00
CA VAL A 3 6.10 1.29 -21.92
C VAL A 3 4.91 0.63 -21.18
N TYR A 4 5.15 -0.17 -20.15
CA TYR A 4 4.08 -0.78 -19.34
C TYR A 4 3.32 0.26 -18.55
N LEU A 5 4.02 1.19 -17.93
CA LEU A 5 3.40 2.26 -17.16
C LEU A 5 2.55 3.19 -18.04
N ALA A 6 3.04 3.54 -19.23
CA ALA A 6 2.26 4.32 -20.19
C ALA A 6 0.98 3.61 -20.62
N HIS A 7 1.00 2.29 -20.74
CA HIS A 7 -0.19 1.47 -21.01
C HIS A 7 -1.17 1.51 -19.82
N ASP A 8 -0.66 1.36 -18.59
CA ASP A 8 -1.48 1.30 -17.38
C ASP A 8 -2.12 2.65 -17.04
N LEU A 9 -1.47 3.77 -17.38
CA LEU A 9 -2.06 5.12 -17.30
C LEU A 9 -3.09 5.37 -18.41
N LYS A 10 -2.84 4.85 -19.62
CA LYS A 10 -3.72 5.06 -20.77
C LYS A 10 -5.07 4.38 -20.60
N THR A 11 -5.12 3.21 -19.99
CA THR A 11 -6.35 2.41 -19.86
C THR A 11 -7.43 3.12 -19.04
N PRO A 12 -7.20 3.57 -17.78
CA PRO A 12 -8.19 4.31 -17.02
C PRO A 12 -8.53 5.66 -17.68
N LEU A 13 -7.55 6.37 -18.24
CA LEU A 13 -7.78 7.63 -18.96
C LEU A 13 -8.73 7.46 -20.14
N THR A 14 -8.52 6.43 -20.95
CA THR A 14 -9.41 6.11 -22.08
C THR A 14 -10.84 5.80 -21.60
N SER A 15 -10.98 5.09 -20.49
CA SER A 15 -12.29 4.81 -19.89
C SER A 15 -12.99 6.09 -19.40
N VAL A 16 -12.27 6.96 -18.68
CA VAL A 16 -12.80 8.27 -18.23
C VAL A 16 -13.32 9.07 -19.42
N ILE A 17 -12.50 9.25 -20.46
CA ILE A 17 -12.86 9.99 -21.67
C ILE A 17 -14.07 9.32 -22.35
N GLY A 18 -14.10 8.00 -22.46
CA GLY A 18 -15.20 7.26 -23.08
C GLY A 18 -16.54 7.49 -22.37
N TYR A 19 -16.58 7.36 -21.03
CA TYR A 19 -17.82 7.60 -20.28
C TYR A 19 -18.26 9.06 -20.28
N LEU A 20 -17.31 10.02 -20.25
CA LEU A 20 -17.63 11.43 -20.36
C LEU A 20 -18.18 11.77 -21.76
N ASN A 21 -17.64 11.21 -22.83
CA ASN A 21 -18.18 11.39 -24.19
C ASN A 21 -19.62 10.84 -24.30
N LEU A 22 -19.89 9.65 -23.76
CA LEU A 22 -21.25 9.12 -23.72
C LEU A 22 -22.25 10.05 -23.00
N LEU A 23 -21.80 10.72 -21.92
CA LEU A 23 -22.62 11.69 -21.19
C LEU A 23 -22.86 12.99 -21.97
N VAL A 24 -21.92 13.39 -22.83
CA VAL A 24 -22.00 14.58 -23.67
C VAL A 24 -22.84 14.32 -24.91
N ASP A 25 -22.62 13.17 -25.57
CA ASP A 25 -23.24 12.83 -26.86
C ASP A 25 -24.71 12.41 -26.71
N GLU A 26 -25.10 11.89 -25.54
CA GLU A 26 -26.48 11.45 -25.24
C GLU A 26 -27.12 12.28 -24.11
N PRO A 27 -27.55 13.53 -24.36
CA PRO A 27 -28.14 14.38 -23.33
C PRO A 27 -29.48 13.87 -22.75
N GLN A 28 -30.16 12.95 -23.44
CA GLN A 28 -31.43 12.35 -23.01
C GLN A 28 -31.28 11.04 -22.24
N ILE A 29 -30.08 10.70 -21.82
CA ILE A 29 -29.79 9.51 -21.01
C ILE A 29 -30.56 9.54 -19.68
N THR A 30 -31.04 8.38 -19.22
CA THR A 30 -31.82 8.31 -17.96
C THR A 30 -30.93 8.73 -16.76
N PRO A 31 -31.57 9.29 -15.69
CA PRO A 31 -30.81 9.67 -14.47
C PRO A 31 -30.01 8.55 -13.87
N GLU A 32 -30.52 7.32 -13.89
CA GLU A 32 -29.86 6.12 -13.37
C GLU A 32 -28.59 5.78 -14.17
N LEU A 33 -28.71 5.85 -15.51
CA LEU A 33 -27.60 5.55 -16.40
C LEU A 33 -26.53 6.65 -16.35
N ARG A 34 -26.96 7.92 -16.19
CA ARG A 34 -26.08 9.06 -15.95
C ARG A 34 -25.30 8.89 -14.66
N ALA A 35 -25.97 8.56 -13.55
CA ALA A 35 -25.31 8.32 -12.27
C ALA A 35 -24.30 7.18 -12.36
N ARG A 36 -24.66 6.09 -13.06
CA ARG A 36 -23.75 4.94 -13.28
C ARG A 36 -22.50 5.34 -14.07
N TYR A 37 -22.64 6.05 -15.19
CA TYR A 37 -21.51 6.46 -16.03
C TYR A 37 -20.60 7.46 -15.31
N THR A 38 -21.21 8.40 -14.57
CA THR A 38 -20.45 9.34 -13.73
C THR A 38 -19.67 8.61 -12.63
N GLY A 39 -20.28 7.62 -11.97
CA GLY A 39 -19.63 6.81 -10.96
C GLY A 39 -18.43 6.03 -11.51
N ILE A 40 -18.60 5.40 -12.68
CA ILE A 40 -17.48 4.67 -13.32
C ILE A 40 -16.38 5.64 -13.74
N ALA A 41 -16.72 6.81 -14.30
CA ALA A 41 -15.71 7.80 -14.68
C ALA A 41 -14.92 8.30 -13.48
N LEU A 42 -15.61 8.54 -12.34
CA LEU A 42 -14.96 8.95 -11.09
C LEU A 42 -14.01 7.87 -10.58
N GLU A 43 -14.47 6.61 -10.45
CA GLU A 43 -13.64 5.48 -10.03
C GLU A 43 -12.35 5.34 -10.88
N LYS A 44 -12.49 5.51 -12.19
CA LYS A 44 -11.33 5.42 -13.09
C LYS A 44 -10.41 6.65 -13.02
N ALA A 45 -10.94 7.83 -12.71
CA ALA A 45 -10.16 9.04 -12.47
C ALA A 45 -9.35 8.94 -11.15
N GLU A 46 -9.98 8.48 -10.07
CA GLU A 46 -9.32 8.21 -8.79
C GLU A 46 -8.19 7.19 -8.97
N ARG A 47 -8.45 6.12 -9.73
CA ARG A 47 -7.41 5.13 -10.06
C ARG A 47 -6.26 5.71 -10.86
N LEU A 48 -6.53 6.63 -11.80
CA LEU A 48 -5.49 7.33 -12.56
C LEU A 48 -4.64 8.23 -11.67
N GLU A 49 -5.27 8.93 -10.72
CA GLU A 49 -4.57 9.76 -9.73
C GLU A 49 -3.60 8.91 -8.88
N GLU A 50 -4.05 7.75 -8.38
CA GLU A 50 -3.18 6.82 -7.67
C GLU A 50 -1.95 6.42 -8.49
N LEU A 51 -2.16 6.01 -9.76
CA LEU A 51 -1.06 5.61 -10.66
C LEU A 51 -0.09 6.77 -10.96
N ILE A 52 -0.60 8.00 -11.07
CA ILE A 52 0.23 9.20 -11.27
C ILE A 52 1.07 9.46 -10.01
N ASN A 53 0.48 9.38 -8.83
CA ASN A 53 1.18 9.55 -7.57
C ASN A 53 2.28 8.48 -7.40
N GLU A 54 1.96 7.22 -7.68
CA GLU A 54 2.95 6.13 -7.71
C GLU A 54 4.09 6.40 -8.71
N PHE A 55 3.78 6.97 -9.90
CA PHE A 55 4.80 7.34 -10.88
C PHE A 55 5.70 8.48 -10.39
N PHE A 56 5.13 9.51 -9.80
CA PHE A 56 5.93 10.59 -9.21
C PHE A 56 6.83 10.08 -8.10
N ASP A 57 6.37 9.12 -7.34
CA ASP A 57 7.17 8.47 -6.32
C ASP A 57 8.38 7.75 -6.90
N ILE A 58 8.20 7.01 -8.00
CA ILE A 58 9.31 6.36 -8.73
C ILE A 58 10.30 7.38 -9.29
N THR A 59 9.80 8.45 -9.89
CA THR A 59 10.67 9.46 -10.50
C THR A 59 11.44 10.25 -9.44
N ARG A 60 10.82 10.56 -8.31
CA ARG A 60 11.51 11.11 -7.14
C ARG A 60 12.55 10.13 -6.59
N PHE A 61 12.22 8.86 -6.56
CA PHE A 61 13.11 7.79 -6.12
C PHE A 61 14.36 7.65 -7.02
N ASN A 62 14.18 7.65 -8.34
CA ASN A 62 15.27 7.48 -9.30
C ASN A 62 16.10 8.75 -9.56
N LEU A 63 15.58 9.94 -9.21
CA LEU A 63 16.20 11.23 -9.58
C LEU A 63 16.74 12.03 -8.39
N THR A 64 16.38 11.69 -7.17
CA THR A 64 16.91 12.35 -5.96
C THR A 64 17.37 11.30 -4.97
N THR A 65 18.57 11.42 -4.45
CA THR A 65 18.95 10.80 -3.19
C THR A 65 17.89 11.17 -2.16
N LEU A 66 17.09 10.20 -1.73
CA LEU A 66 16.09 10.40 -0.69
C LEU A 66 16.82 10.88 0.58
N VAL A 67 16.76 12.17 0.83
CA VAL A 67 17.25 12.74 2.08
C VAL A 67 16.19 12.50 3.14
N LEU A 68 16.54 11.80 4.22
CA LEU A 68 15.66 11.65 5.37
C LEU A 68 15.64 12.94 6.18
N GLU A 69 14.48 13.28 6.70
CA GLU A 69 14.27 14.36 7.67
C GLU A 69 13.91 13.73 9.03
N PRO A 70 14.92 13.24 9.78
CA PRO A 70 14.64 12.48 11.00
C PRO A 70 14.17 13.39 12.13
N GLU A 71 13.08 12.98 12.76
CA GLU A 71 12.53 13.59 13.97
C GLU A 71 12.23 12.53 15.04
N ARG A 72 12.16 12.94 16.31
CA ARG A 72 11.69 12.04 17.38
C ARG A 72 10.21 11.75 17.19
N THR A 73 9.91 10.53 16.79
CA THR A 73 8.56 10.09 16.46
C THR A 73 8.07 9.06 17.47
N ASN A 74 6.87 9.30 18.03
CA ASN A 74 6.17 8.28 18.81
C ASN A 74 5.53 7.26 17.86
N LEU A 75 6.21 6.15 17.68
CA LEU A 75 5.81 5.09 16.75
C LEU A 75 4.51 4.41 17.17
N THR A 76 4.27 4.27 18.47
CA THR A 76 3.01 3.72 19.00
C THR A 76 1.82 4.53 18.49
N ARG A 77 1.85 5.86 18.71
CA ARG A 77 0.76 6.77 18.28
C ARG A 77 0.60 6.80 16.75
N MET A 78 1.70 6.78 16.02
CA MET A 78 1.68 6.77 14.56
C MET A 78 0.95 5.51 14.04
N LEU A 79 1.26 4.34 14.58
CA LEU A 79 0.62 3.08 14.17
C LEU A 79 -0.85 2.99 14.65
N GLU A 80 -1.17 3.52 15.85
CA GLU A 80 -2.56 3.64 16.33
C GLU A 80 -3.40 4.51 15.40
N GLN A 81 -2.85 5.65 14.98
CA GLN A 81 -3.52 6.57 14.05
C GLN A 81 -3.76 5.89 12.70
N LEU A 82 -2.74 5.28 12.10
CA LEU A 82 -2.87 4.55 10.83
C LEU A 82 -3.92 3.45 10.92
N ALA A 83 -3.90 2.62 11.98
CA ALA A 83 -4.90 1.58 12.16
C ALA A 83 -6.33 2.15 12.22
N SER A 84 -6.51 3.33 12.85
CA SER A 84 -7.81 4.02 12.91
C SER A 84 -8.23 4.56 11.53
N GLU A 85 -7.31 5.09 10.75
CA GLU A 85 -7.58 5.62 9.40
C GLU A 85 -8.02 4.51 8.42
N PHE A 86 -7.56 3.28 8.64
CA PHE A 86 -7.98 2.12 7.84
C PHE A 86 -9.34 1.54 8.24
N ALA A 87 -9.92 1.92 9.37
CA ALA A 87 -11.18 1.34 9.85
C ALA A 87 -12.34 1.38 8.84
N PRO A 88 -12.61 2.46 8.08
CA PRO A 88 -13.65 2.47 7.06
C PRO A 88 -13.38 1.46 5.93
N VAL A 89 -12.16 1.42 5.42
CA VAL A 89 -11.76 0.52 4.32
C VAL A 89 -11.84 -0.94 4.77
N LEU A 90 -11.43 -1.24 6.00
CA LEU A 90 -11.55 -2.58 6.57
C LEU A 90 -13.01 -3.03 6.65
N ALA A 91 -13.91 -2.14 7.11
CA ALA A 91 -15.33 -2.45 7.21
C ALA A 91 -15.97 -2.76 5.83
N GLU A 92 -15.59 -2.04 4.78
CA GLU A 92 -16.04 -2.29 3.40
C GLU A 92 -15.63 -3.68 2.88
N HIS A 93 -14.50 -4.22 3.37
CA HIS A 93 -13.98 -5.53 2.98
C HIS A 93 -14.34 -6.66 3.97
N GLY A 94 -15.14 -6.37 5.01
CA GLY A 94 -15.46 -7.33 6.07
C GLY A 94 -14.25 -7.70 6.94
N LEU A 95 -13.23 -6.84 7.00
CA LEU A 95 -11.99 -7.09 7.72
C LEU A 95 -11.99 -6.37 9.08
N THR A 96 -11.20 -6.91 10.00
CA THR A 96 -10.91 -6.27 11.29
C THR A 96 -9.40 -6.10 11.48
N ILE A 97 -8.99 -5.14 12.30
CA ILE A 97 -7.59 -4.99 12.70
C ILE A 97 -7.46 -5.12 14.20
N ARG A 98 -6.53 -5.96 14.65
CA ARG A 98 -6.15 -6.07 16.06
C ARG A 98 -4.72 -5.58 16.24
N SER A 99 -4.56 -4.53 17.06
CA SER A 99 -3.28 -3.91 17.35
C SER A 99 -2.76 -4.30 18.73
N THR A 100 -1.50 -4.76 18.80
CA THR A 100 -0.78 -5.03 20.04
C THR A 100 0.53 -4.24 19.99
N LEU A 101 0.50 -3.02 20.56
CA LEU A 101 1.57 -2.05 20.40
C LEU A 101 2.25 -1.74 21.74
N ALA A 102 3.57 -1.92 21.79
CA ALA A 102 4.39 -1.53 22.94
C ALA A 102 4.26 -0.02 23.18
N GLN A 103 3.77 0.35 24.36
CA GLN A 103 3.44 1.73 24.70
C GLN A 103 4.68 2.64 24.82
N GLY A 104 4.53 3.90 24.41
CA GLY A 104 5.57 4.92 24.51
C GLY A 104 6.85 4.56 23.75
N THR A 105 6.73 3.91 22.60
CA THR A 105 7.86 3.58 21.73
C THR A 105 8.22 4.79 20.90
N GLU A 106 9.40 5.36 21.13
CA GLU A 106 9.94 6.49 20.36
C GLU A 106 11.20 6.06 19.62
N ILE A 107 11.34 6.49 18.36
CA ILE A 107 12.54 6.33 17.54
C ILE A 107 12.88 7.63 16.81
N LEU A 108 14.11 7.76 16.37
CA LEU A 108 14.53 8.84 15.47
C LEU A 108 14.30 8.37 14.02
N CYS A 109 13.35 8.99 13.30
CA CYS A 109 13.00 8.58 11.96
C CYS A 109 12.32 9.70 11.18
N ASP A 110 12.23 9.55 9.87
CA ASP A 110 11.36 10.36 9.03
C ASP A 110 9.94 9.82 9.12
N ARG A 111 9.09 10.54 9.85
CA ARG A 111 7.72 10.12 10.16
C ARG A 111 6.89 9.90 8.91
N ASP A 112 6.94 10.83 7.97
CA ASP A 112 6.10 10.78 6.76
C ASP A 112 6.47 9.60 5.88
N LYS A 113 7.77 9.33 5.73
CA LYS A 113 8.26 8.19 4.97
C LYS A 113 7.91 6.86 5.65
N LEU A 114 8.06 6.76 6.98
CA LEU A 114 7.66 5.54 7.70
C LEU A 114 6.14 5.34 7.71
N SER A 115 5.33 6.41 7.84
CA SER A 115 3.88 6.31 7.68
C SER A 115 3.51 5.67 6.34
N ARG A 116 4.21 6.06 5.28
CA ARG A 116 4.02 5.48 3.94
C ARG A 116 4.42 4.00 3.86
N VAL A 117 5.46 3.57 4.59
CA VAL A 117 5.80 2.13 4.68
C VAL A 117 4.63 1.34 5.21
N PHE A 118 4.07 1.76 6.35
CA PHE A 118 2.99 1.02 6.99
C PHE A 118 1.65 1.16 6.26
N ASP A 119 1.36 2.29 5.62
CA ASP A 119 0.23 2.43 4.68
C ASP A 119 0.32 1.39 3.56
N ASN A 120 1.48 1.24 2.91
CA ASN A 120 1.70 0.24 1.87
C ASN A 120 1.51 -1.20 2.38
N LEU A 121 2.00 -1.51 3.59
CA LEU A 121 1.83 -2.84 4.18
C LEU A 121 0.39 -3.13 4.54
N LEU A 122 -0.34 -2.16 5.12
CA LEU A 122 -1.75 -2.30 5.47
C LEU A 122 -2.64 -2.40 4.23
N ARG A 123 -2.42 -1.58 3.19
CA ARG A 123 -3.11 -1.73 1.89
C ARG A 123 -2.88 -3.10 1.27
N ASN A 124 -1.67 -3.60 1.37
CA ASN A 124 -1.35 -4.95 0.91
C ASN A 124 -2.13 -5.99 1.71
N ALA A 125 -2.15 -5.88 3.04
CA ALA A 125 -2.92 -6.77 3.89
C ALA A 125 -4.42 -6.74 3.55
N VAL A 126 -5.03 -5.56 3.36
CA VAL A 126 -6.44 -5.42 2.94
C VAL A 126 -6.69 -6.11 1.60
N ASN A 127 -5.86 -5.83 0.58
CA ASN A 127 -6.06 -6.32 -0.79
C ASN A 127 -5.90 -7.84 -0.95
N TYR A 128 -5.14 -8.48 -0.06
CA TYR A 128 -4.81 -9.90 -0.17
C TYR A 128 -5.37 -10.76 0.98
N SER A 129 -6.15 -10.16 1.87
CA SER A 129 -6.84 -10.89 2.93
C SER A 129 -8.06 -11.66 2.40
N TYR A 130 -8.38 -12.76 3.05
CA TYR A 130 -9.67 -13.38 2.89
C TYR A 130 -10.77 -12.52 3.53
N PRO A 131 -11.98 -12.49 2.95
CA PRO A 131 -13.13 -11.85 3.60
C PRO A 131 -13.34 -12.36 5.04
N ASP A 132 -13.89 -11.51 5.89
CA ASP A 132 -14.23 -11.82 7.29
C ASP A 132 -13.05 -12.30 8.13
N SER A 133 -11.82 -11.85 7.78
CA SER A 133 -10.59 -12.19 8.51
C SER A 133 -10.04 -11.01 9.31
N GLU A 134 -9.01 -11.29 10.12
CA GLU A 134 -8.36 -10.29 10.97
C GLU A 134 -6.94 -9.99 10.48
N ILE A 135 -6.58 -8.71 10.48
CA ILE A 135 -5.22 -8.22 10.29
C ILE A 135 -4.61 -7.97 11.67
N LEU A 136 -3.42 -8.49 11.93
CA LEU A 136 -2.67 -8.26 13.16
C LEU A 136 -1.59 -7.22 12.91
N LEU A 137 -1.57 -6.18 13.76
CA LEU A 137 -0.52 -5.16 13.78
C LEU A 137 0.18 -5.21 15.14
N THR A 138 1.46 -5.56 15.16
CA THR A 138 2.21 -5.61 16.42
C THR A 138 3.41 -4.68 16.39
N LEU A 139 3.78 -4.12 17.55
CA LEU A 139 4.98 -3.36 17.79
C LEU A 139 5.66 -3.86 19.05
N GLU A 140 6.88 -4.34 18.91
CA GLU A 140 7.71 -4.86 20.00
C GLU A 140 8.98 -4.02 20.15
N LYS A 141 9.37 -3.76 21.40
CA LYS A 141 10.67 -3.16 21.72
C LYS A 141 11.71 -4.28 21.85
N LEU A 142 12.78 -4.17 21.12
CA LEU A 142 13.99 -4.96 21.27
C LEU A 142 15.06 -4.12 21.97
N GLU A 143 16.20 -4.71 22.31
CA GLU A 143 17.26 -4.03 23.06
C GLU A 143 17.80 -2.76 22.36
N GLN A 144 18.00 -2.81 21.05
CA GLN A 144 18.52 -1.71 20.24
C GLN A 144 17.68 -1.41 18.99
N ALA A 145 16.50 -2.02 18.88
CA ALA A 145 15.64 -1.90 17.73
C ALA A 145 14.17 -1.96 18.14
N VAL A 146 13.31 -1.69 17.20
CA VAL A 146 11.87 -1.99 17.28
C VAL A 146 11.50 -2.95 16.16
N LYS A 147 10.60 -3.86 16.43
CA LYS A 147 10.04 -4.79 15.46
C LYS A 147 8.58 -4.51 15.26
N ILE A 148 8.17 -4.30 14.03
CA ILE A 148 6.78 -4.11 13.64
C ILE A 148 6.37 -5.27 12.74
N VAL A 149 5.22 -5.86 13.00
CA VAL A 149 4.67 -6.94 12.19
C VAL A 149 3.28 -6.57 11.73
N VAL A 150 3.04 -6.75 10.43
CA VAL A 150 1.72 -6.73 9.81
C VAL A 150 1.46 -8.14 9.29
N GLN A 151 0.43 -8.78 9.81
CA GLN A 151 0.07 -10.16 9.45
C GLN A 151 -1.38 -10.22 9.03
N ASN A 152 -1.66 -10.98 7.99
CA ASN A 152 -3.02 -11.20 7.51
C ASN A 152 -3.24 -12.64 7.03
N HIS A 153 -4.50 -13.06 6.98
CA HIS A 153 -4.89 -14.33 6.42
C HIS A 153 -5.25 -14.17 4.94
N GLY A 154 -4.53 -14.88 4.08
CA GLY A 154 -4.70 -14.81 2.64
C GLY A 154 -4.00 -15.97 1.95
N ARG A 155 -4.13 -16.03 0.63
CA ARG A 155 -3.52 -17.10 -0.17
C ARG A 155 -2.01 -17.14 0.04
N THR A 156 -1.49 -18.31 0.40
CA THR A 156 -0.05 -18.53 0.54
C THR A 156 0.72 -18.15 -0.73
N ILE A 157 1.74 -17.33 -0.56
CA ILE A 157 2.64 -16.92 -1.64
C ILE A 157 3.70 -18.01 -1.82
N PRO A 158 3.85 -18.57 -3.04
CA PRO A 158 4.89 -19.58 -3.31
C PRO A 158 6.29 -19.05 -3.00
N PRO A 159 7.19 -19.87 -2.44
CA PRO A 159 8.54 -19.43 -2.05
C PRO A 159 9.34 -18.76 -3.18
N GLU A 160 9.19 -19.27 -4.41
CA GLU A 160 9.84 -18.73 -5.59
C GLU A 160 9.35 -17.31 -5.95
N LYS A 161 8.11 -16.96 -5.58
CA LYS A 161 7.55 -15.62 -5.77
C LYS A 161 7.83 -14.72 -4.58
N LEU A 162 7.87 -15.28 -3.37
CA LEU A 162 8.10 -14.53 -2.13
C LEU A 162 9.44 -13.80 -2.13
N SER A 163 10.48 -14.35 -2.75
CA SER A 163 11.79 -13.71 -2.90
C SER A 163 11.77 -12.45 -3.77
N HIS A 164 10.76 -12.29 -4.62
CA HIS A 164 10.64 -11.20 -5.60
C HIS A 164 9.61 -10.12 -5.22
N ILE A 165 8.82 -10.30 -4.15
CA ILE A 165 7.72 -9.37 -3.83
C ILE A 165 8.15 -7.93 -3.54
N PHE A 166 9.42 -7.72 -3.20
CA PHE A 166 10.02 -6.41 -2.99
C PHE A 166 10.70 -5.83 -4.24
N GLU A 167 10.64 -6.54 -5.37
CA GLU A 167 11.12 -6.01 -6.65
C GLU A 167 10.10 -5.06 -7.25
N GLN A 168 10.59 -4.03 -7.93
CA GLN A 168 9.73 -3.04 -8.59
C GLN A 168 8.88 -3.72 -9.67
N PHE A 169 7.58 -3.38 -9.69
CA PHE A 169 6.59 -3.90 -10.65
C PHE A 169 6.29 -5.40 -10.53
N PHE A 170 6.84 -6.08 -9.53
CA PHE A 170 6.54 -7.48 -9.33
C PHE A 170 5.13 -7.66 -8.75
N ARG A 171 4.41 -8.65 -9.28
CA ARG A 171 3.07 -9.05 -8.82
C ARG A 171 2.94 -10.56 -8.84
N VAL A 172 2.36 -11.12 -7.78
CA VAL A 172 2.14 -12.57 -7.65
C VAL A 172 1.13 -13.06 -8.71
N ASP A 173 0.05 -12.29 -8.96
CA ASP A 173 -1.00 -12.63 -9.93
C ASP A 173 -1.23 -11.46 -10.90
N VAL A 174 -0.81 -11.61 -12.15
CA VAL A 174 -1.02 -10.63 -13.23
C VAL A 174 -2.49 -10.56 -13.67
N SER A 175 -3.24 -11.65 -13.53
CA SER A 175 -4.66 -11.73 -13.94
C SER A 175 -5.63 -10.97 -13.05
N ARG A 176 -5.24 -10.60 -11.81
CA ARG A 176 -6.03 -9.75 -10.90
C ARG A 176 -5.65 -8.28 -10.95
N ALA A 177 -4.84 -7.88 -11.93
CA ALA A 177 -4.33 -6.51 -12.09
C ALA A 177 -5.44 -5.44 -12.08
N SER A 178 -6.60 -5.76 -12.64
CA SER A 178 -7.75 -4.85 -12.72
C SER A 178 -8.62 -4.81 -11.46
N ALA A 179 -8.57 -5.83 -10.62
CA ALA A 179 -9.44 -5.93 -9.45
C ALA A 179 -8.78 -5.42 -8.15
N THR A 180 -7.47 -5.60 -7.98
CA THR A 180 -6.73 -5.20 -6.77
C THR A 180 -5.87 -3.94 -6.94
N GLY A 181 -5.82 -3.41 -8.17
CA GLY A 181 -5.36 -2.05 -8.46
C GLY A 181 -3.90 -1.67 -8.17
N GLY A 182 -3.03 -2.54 -7.65
CA GLY A 182 -1.66 -2.16 -7.24
C GLY A 182 -0.66 -2.12 -8.41
N SER A 183 0.24 -1.13 -8.44
CA SER A 183 1.32 -0.99 -9.44
C SER A 183 2.48 -1.98 -9.28
N GLY A 184 2.55 -2.68 -8.14
CA GLY A 184 3.71 -3.49 -7.78
C GLY A 184 4.90 -2.68 -7.26
N LEU A 185 4.69 -1.45 -6.81
CA LEU A 185 5.73 -0.55 -6.32
C LEU A 185 5.70 -0.34 -4.81
N GLY A 186 4.54 -0.50 -4.18
CA GLY A 186 4.37 -0.21 -2.77
C GLY A 186 5.35 -0.95 -1.86
N LEU A 187 5.58 -2.24 -2.10
CA LEU A 187 6.55 -3.03 -1.32
C LEU A 187 8.00 -2.66 -1.63
N ALA A 188 8.33 -2.35 -2.89
CA ALA A 188 9.67 -1.89 -3.26
C ALA A 188 10.01 -0.55 -2.59
N ILE A 189 9.06 0.38 -2.57
CA ILE A 189 9.18 1.67 -1.88
C ILE A 189 9.33 1.45 -0.36
N ALA A 190 8.50 0.58 0.22
CA ALA A 190 8.57 0.26 1.64
C ALA A 190 9.96 -0.28 2.02
N ARG A 191 10.52 -1.19 1.24
CA ARG A 191 11.86 -1.75 1.45
C ARG A 191 12.92 -0.66 1.43
N GLU A 192 12.93 0.19 0.43
CA GLU A 192 13.96 1.22 0.30
C GLU A 192 13.87 2.26 1.43
N ILE A 193 12.66 2.69 1.82
CA ILE A 193 12.51 3.58 2.97
C ILE A 193 13.04 2.93 4.25
N VAL A 194 12.74 1.66 4.49
CA VAL A 194 13.23 0.92 5.66
C VAL A 194 14.76 0.79 5.63
N GLU A 195 15.35 0.45 4.48
CA GLU A 195 16.80 0.36 4.29
C GLU A 195 17.50 1.71 4.50
N LEU A 196 16.92 2.82 4.04
CA LEU A 196 17.41 4.18 4.30
C LEU A 196 17.41 4.54 5.80
N HIS A 197 16.47 4.00 6.57
CA HIS A 197 16.44 4.14 8.04
C HIS A 197 17.41 3.17 8.75
N GLY A 198 18.28 2.47 8.03
CA GLY A 198 19.18 1.47 8.59
C GLY A 198 18.47 0.22 9.10
N GLY A 199 17.21 0.02 8.69
CA GLY A 199 16.37 -1.10 9.08
C GLY A 199 16.39 -2.25 8.07
N GLN A 200 15.55 -3.24 8.33
CA GLN A 200 15.33 -4.39 7.47
C GLN A 200 13.83 -4.69 7.35
N ILE A 201 13.39 -5.10 6.18
CA ILE A 201 12.05 -5.61 5.92
C ILE A 201 12.13 -6.99 5.30
N CYS A 202 11.30 -7.91 5.76
CA CYS A 202 11.15 -9.23 5.19
C CYS A 202 9.70 -9.68 5.20
N ALA A 203 9.40 -10.75 4.48
CA ALA A 203 8.09 -11.36 4.44
C ALA A 203 8.19 -12.88 4.54
N GLU A 204 7.20 -13.46 5.18
CA GLU A 204 7.00 -14.90 5.27
C GLU A 204 5.57 -15.22 4.82
N SER A 205 5.38 -16.38 4.20
CA SER A 205 4.05 -16.83 3.82
C SER A 205 3.97 -18.36 3.94
N ALA A 206 3.11 -18.81 4.83
CA ALA A 206 2.82 -20.23 5.07
C ALA A 206 1.42 -20.38 5.63
N ASP A 207 0.78 -21.53 5.41
CA ASP A 207 -0.50 -21.91 6.02
C ASP A 207 -1.58 -20.81 5.91
N GLU A 208 -1.75 -20.26 4.71
CA GLU A 208 -2.69 -19.16 4.40
C GLU A 208 -2.47 -17.90 5.27
N THR A 209 -1.27 -17.72 5.75
CA THR A 209 -0.85 -16.55 6.51
C THR A 209 0.29 -15.84 5.78
N ILE A 210 0.18 -14.52 5.66
CA ILE A 210 1.20 -13.64 5.10
C ILE A 210 1.65 -12.70 6.21
N THR A 211 2.96 -12.64 6.44
CA THR A 211 3.56 -11.86 7.52
C THR A 211 4.65 -10.97 6.96
N PHE A 212 4.49 -9.65 7.12
CA PHE A 212 5.54 -8.67 6.86
C PHE A 212 6.18 -8.26 8.19
N MET A 213 7.51 -8.26 8.25
CA MET A 213 8.28 -7.85 9.42
C MET A 213 9.19 -6.69 9.04
N VAL A 214 9.13 -5.62 9.83
CA VAL A 214 10.01 -4.45 9.74
C VAL A 214 10.78 -4.33 11.04
N VAL A 215 12.10 -4.23 10.94
CA VAL A 215 12.99 -3.98 12.07
C VAL A 215 13.70 -2.66 11.84
N LEU A 216 13.59 -1.73 12.80
CA LEU A 216 14.20 -0.40 12.73
C LEU A 216 15.10 -0.18 13.96
N PRO A 217 16.28 0.43 13.81
CA PRO A 217 17.11 0.80 14.95
C PRO A 217 16.43 1.92 15.77
N VAL A 218 16.61 1.88 17.10
CA VAL A 218 16.07 2.93 17.98
C VAL A 218 16.90 4.21 17.87
N GLN A 219 18.21 4.07 17.68
CA GLN A 219 19.16 5.14 17.44
C GLN A 219 19.87 4.84 16.13
N GLY A 220 19.46 5.47 15.08
CA GLY A 220 20.06 5.25 13.79
C GLY A 220 19.72 6.37 12.84
N LEU A 221 20.69 7.09 12.54
CA LEU A 221 21.07 7.67 11.26
C LEU A 221 22.41 8.32 11.46
#